data_1ac8d735e76e7741f63884416243d81e
#
_entry.id   1ac8d735e76e7741f63884416243d81e
#
_cell.length_a   1.000
_cell.length_b   1.000
_cell.length_c   1.000
_cell.angle_alpha   90.00
_cell.angle_beta   90.00
_cell.angle_gamma   90.00
#
_symmetry.space_group_name_H-M   'P 1'
#
loop_
_entity.id
_entity.type
_entity.pdbx_description
1 polymer ?
#
loop_
_entity_poly.entity_id
_entity_poly.type
_entity_poly.pdbx_seq_one_letter_code
_entity_poly.pdbx_strand_id
1 'polypeptide(L)'
;MKIEEIKGKILPVLKKCDVGRASFFGSVVRNEAREESDIDLLIEFKGEKSLLDLAGLKIELEEVLGKKVDVLTFNSLHPLLRDRILSEQEAIL
;
A
#
# COMPACT_ATOMS: atom_id res chain seq x y z
N MET A 1 -2.64 -9.69 12.31
CA MET A 1 -1.37 -8.95 12.16
C MET A 1 -1.63 -7.47 12.42
N LYS A 2 -0.84 -6.86 13.27
CA LYS A 2 -1.02 -5.45 13.60
C LYS A 2 -0.42 -4.55 12.52
N ILE A 3 -0.98 -3.36 12.37
CA ILE A 3 -0.55 -2.40 11.36
C ILE A 3 0.94 -2.04 11.49
N GLU A 4 1.44 -1.95 12.72
CA GLU A 4 2.84 -1.66 12.98
C GLU A 4 3.78 -2.77 12.52
N GLU A 5 3.37 -4.01 12.65
CA GLU A 5 4.13 -5.16 12.14
C GLU A 5 4.18 -5.15 10.62
N ILE A 6 3.05 -4.87 9.99
CA ILE A 6 2.96 -4.74 8.54
C ILE A 6 3.89 -3.64 8.06
N LYS A 7 3.82 -2.48 8.70
CA LYS A 7 4.63 -1.31 8.38
C LYS A 7 6.13 -1.65 8.43
N GLY A 8 6.58 -2.30 9.50
CA GLY A 8 7.98 -2.69 9.65
C GLY A 8 8.47 -3.65 8.59
N LYS A 9 7.59 -4.54 8.12
CA LYS A 9 7.95 -5.51 7.08
C LYS A 9 8.01 -4.89 5.69
N ILE A 10 7.15 -3.93 5.39
CA ILE A 10 7.06 -3.36 4.04
C ILE A 10 7.97 -2.15 3.82
N LEU A 11 8.35 -1.43 4.86
CA LEU A 11 9.21 -0.25 4.74
C LEU A 11 10.50 -0.50 3.95
N PRO A 12 11.27 -1.58 4.22
CA PRO A 12 12.47 -1.85 3.42
C PRO A 12 12.17 -2.09 1.94
N VAL A 13 11.06 -2.76 1.64
CA VAL A 13 10.63 -3.03 0.27
C VAL A 13 10.25 -1.74 -0.44
N LEU A 14 9.50 -0.87 0.23
CA LEU A 14 9.09 0.41 -0.32
C LEU A 14 10.30 1.29 -0.65
N LYS A 15 11.28 1.34 0.24
CA LYS A 15 12.51 2.12 0.02
C LYS A 15 13.33 1.55 -1.13
N LYS A 16 13.47 0.24 -1.20
CA LYS A 16 14.18 -0.45 -2.26
C LYS A 16 13.57 -0.19 -3.63
N CYS A 17 12.25 -0.09 -3.70
CA CYS A 17 11.52 0.11 -4.95
C CYS A 17 11.29 1.58 -5.31
N ASP A 18 11.98 2.50 -4.66
CA ASP A 18 11.88 3.94 -4.91
C ASP A 18 10.48 4.51 -4.70
N VAL A 19 9.79 4.01 -3.70
CA VAL A 19 8.50 4.57 -3.30
C VAL A 19 8.75 5.82 -2.46
N GLY A 20 8.24 6.96 -2.89
CA GLY A 20 8.40 8.22 -2.19
C GLY A 20 7.29 8.50 -1.18
N ARG A 21 6.13 7.92 -1.41
CA ARG A 21 4.97 8.11 -0.56
C ARG A 21 4.15 6.84 -0.50
N ALA A 22 3.70 6.47 0.69
CA ALA A 22 2.88 5.27 0.87
C ALA A 22 1.94 5.46 2.04
N SER A 23 0.74 4.89 1.92
CA SER A 23 -0.28 4.94 2.97
C SER A 23 -1.11 3.68 2.95
N PHE A 24 -1.63 3.30 4.11
CA PHE A 24 -2.65 2.28 4.22
C PHE A 24 -4.02 2.90 4.01
N PHE A 25 -4.94 2.13 3.47
CA PHE A 25 -6.35 2.52 3.41
C PHE A 25 -7.25 1.28 3.53
N GLY A 26 -8.55 1.47 3.57
CA GLY A 26 -9.51 0.37 3.65
C GLY A 26 -9.58 -0.29 5.02
N SER A 27 -9.78 -1.60 5.04
CA SER A 27 -10.03 -2.35 6.28
C SER A 27 -8.89 -2.31 7.29
N VAL A 28 -7.64 -2.21 6.81
CA VAL A 28 -6.46 -2.13 7.69
C VAL A 28 -6.53 -0.87 8.55
N VAL A 29 -6.86 0.28 7.94
CA VAL A 29 -6.95 1.56 8.65
C VAL A 29 -8.10 1.55 9.64
N ARG A 30 -9.23 0.94 9.26
CA ARG A 30 -10.41 0.86 10.12
C ARG A 30 -10.33 -0.21 11.21
N ASN A 31 -9.20 -0.89 11.29
CA ASN A 31 -8.96 -1.99 12.23
C ASN A 31 -9.95 -3.15 12.06
N GLU A 32 -10.44 -3.33 10.84
CA GLU A 32 -11.35 -4.41 10.48
C GLU A 32 -10.61 -5.58 9.80
N ALA A 33 -9.30 -5.44 9.61
CA ALA A 33 -8.49 -6.43 8.91
C ALA A 33 -8.44 -7.75 9.70
N ARG A 34 -8.78 -8.83 9.01
CA ARG A 34 -8.65 -10.21 9.53
C ARG A 34 -7.45 -10.85 8.85
N GLU A 35 -7.02 -12.01 9.34
CA GLU A 35 -5.90 -12.73 8.74
C GLU A 35 -6.08 -13.00 7.26
N GLU A 36 -7.33 -13.18 6.82
CA GLU A 36 -7.68 -13.45 5.43
C GLU A 36 -7.95 -12.19 4.61
N SER A 37 -7.98 -11.01 5.24
CA SER A 37 -8.26 -9.78 4.54
C SER A 37 -7.08 -9.31 3.72
N ASP A 38 -7.37 -8.73 2.54
CA ASP A 38 -6.35 -8.10 1.70
C ASP A 38 -5.88 -6.81 2.37
N ILE A 39 -4.62 -6.48 2.12
CA ILE A 39 -4.04 -5.23 2.60
C ILE A 39 -4.08 -4.23 1.44
N ASP A 40 -4.68 -3.07 1.69
CA ASP A 40 -4.82 -2.01 0.69
C ASP A 40 -3.78 -0.93 0.91
N LEU A 41 -2.99 -0.65 -0.13
CA LEU A 41 -1.93 0.34 -0.09
C LEU A 41 -2.08 1.37 -1.21
N LEU A 42 -1.82 2.62 -0.86
CA LEU A 42 -1.65 3.71 -1.81
C LEU A 42 -0.19 4.08 -1.85
N ILE A 43 0.38 4.16 -3.05
CA ILE A 43 1.78 4.52 -3.20
C ILE A 43 1.98 5.61 -4.26
N GLU A 44 3.13 6.28 -4.16
CA GLU A 44 3.61 7.17 -5.19
C GLU A 44 5.12 6.93 -5.34
N PHE A 45 5.57 6.61 -6.55
CA PHE A 45 6.98 6.43 -6.83
C PHE A 45 7.70 7.79 -6.90
N LYS A 46 8.99 7.80 -6.57
CA LYS A 46 9.82 9.02 -6.63
C LYS A 46 10.09 9.51 -8.05
N GLY A 47 9.86 8.69 -9.05
CA GLY A 47 10.06 9.04 -10.44
C GLY A 47 9.04 8.34 -11.30
N GLU A 48 9.23 8.40 -12.61
CA GLU A 48 8.36 7.68 -13.52
C GLU A 48 8.68 6.20 -13.47
N LYS A 49 7.67 5.39 -13.20
CA LYS A 49 7.76 3.95 -13.16
C LYS A 49 6.69 3.34 -14.03
N SER A 50 6.96 2.16 -14.55
CA SER A 50 6.02 1.43 -15.41
C SER A 50 5.07 0.58 -14.57
N LEU A 51 4.07 0.02 -15.25
CA LEU A 51 3.17 -0.97 -14.62
C LEU A 51 3.93 -2.21 -14.17
N LEU A 52 5.03 -2.55 -14.84
CA LEU A 52 5.88 -3.68 -14.43
C LEU A 52 6.55 -3.41 -13.08
N ASP A 53 6.96 -2.17 -12.83
CA ASP A 53 7.52 -1.78 -11.54
C ASP A 53 6.49 -1.90 -10.44
N LEU A 54 5.26 -1.50 -10.72
CA LEU A 54 4.14 -1.62 -9.77
C LEU A 54 3.82 -3.09 -9.49
N ALA A 55 3.78 -3.92 -10.52
CA ALA A 55 3.53 -5.36 -10.35
C ALA A 55 4.63 -6.03 -9.55
N GLY A 56 5.89 -5.67 -9.79
CA GLY A 56 7.03 -6.18 -9.03
C GLY A 56 6.95 -5.80 -7.56
N LEU A 57 6.58 -4.57 -7.28
CA LEU A 57 6.38 -4.11 -5.90
C LEU A 57 5.29 -4.91 -5.19
N LYS A 58 4.17 -5.13 -5.86
CA LYS A 58 3.07 -5.93 -5.31
C LYS A 58 3.54 -7.33 -4.95
N ILE A 59 4.25 -7.99 -5.85
CA ILE A 59 4.76 -9.34 -5.64
C ILE A 59 5.68 -9.39 -4.42
N GLU A 60 6.63 -8.47 -4.31
CA GLU A 60 7.54 -8.43 -3.17
C GLU A 60 6.80 -8.18 -1.86
N LEU A 61 5.82 -7.29 -1.85
CA LEU A 61 5.03 -7.02 -0.66
C LEU A 61 4.23 -8.26 -0.24
N GLU A 62 3.65 -8.97 -1.18
CA GLU A 62 2.92 -10.21 -0.88
C GLU A 62 3.85 -11.29 -0.32
N GLU A 63 5.07 -11.38 -0.82
CA GLU A 63 6.05 -12.33 -0.32
C GLU A 63 6.44 -12.06 1.13
N VAL A 64 6.73 -10.80 1.48
CA VAL A 64 7.15 -10.48 2.85
C VAL A 64 6.01 -10.54 3.85
N LEU A 65 4.78 -10.32 3.41
CA LEU A 65 3.61 -10.34 4.29
C LEU A 65 2.91 -11.70 4.35
N GLY A 66 3.09 -12.53 3.31
CA GLY A 66 2.36 -13.80 3.21
C GLY A 66 0.87 -13.59 3.00
N LYS A 67 0.46 -12.45 2.47
CA LYS A 67 -0.94 -12.08 2.24
C LYS A 67 -1.10 -11.39 0.90
N LYS A 68 -2.32 -11.37 0.38
CA LYS A 68 -2.65 -10.55 -0.77
C LYS A 68 -2.56 -9.07 -0.43
N VAL A 69 -1.98 -8.31 -1.34
CA VAL A 69 -1.84 -6.86 -1.20
C VAL A 69 -2.39 -6.20 -2.45
N ASP A 70 -3.31 -5.28 -2.27
CA ASP A 70 -3.80 -4.44 -3.35
C ASP A 70 -3.03 -3.13 -3.32
N VAL A 71 -2.31 -2.84 -4.41
CA VAL A 71 -1.49 -1.65 -4.51
C VAL A 71 -2.07 -0.72 -5.56
N LEU A 72 -2.43 0.48 -5.14
CA LEU A 72 -2.92 1.53 -6.02
C LEU A 72 -1.99 2.73 -5.95
N THR A 73 -1.90 3.47 -7.04
CA THR A 73 -1.19 4.74 -7.03
C THR A 73 -2.16 5.87 -6.71
N PHE A 74 -1.65 6.97 -6.13
CA PHE A 74 -2.49 8.14 -5.84
C PHE A 74 -3.14 8.68 -7.11
N ASN A 75 -2.45 8.61 -8.23
CA ASN A 75 -2.96 9.10 -9.52
C ASN A 75 -4.06 8.23 -10.13
N SER A 76 -4.17 6.97 -9.72
CA SER A 76 -5.17 6.06 -10.27
C SER A 76 -6.50 6.07 -9.52
N LEU A 77 -6.61 6.86 -8.45
CA LEU A 77 -7.84 6.94 -7.67
C LEU A 77 -8.96 7.60 -8.46
N HIS A 78 -10.13 6.96 -8.45
CA HIS A 78 -11.31 7.52 -9.08
C HIS A 78 -11.71 8.82 -8.36
N PRO A 79 -12.03 9.91 -9.08
CA PRO A 79 -12.34 11.20 -8.44
C PRO A 79 -13.44 11.15 -7.38
N LEU A 80 -14.45 10.31 -7.56
CA LEU A 80 -15.55 10.18 -6.60
C LEU A 80 -15.13 9.49 -5.29
N LEU A 81 -14.07 8.67 -5.33
CA LEU A 81 -13.60 7.94 -4.16
C LEU A 81 -12.36 8.57 -3.53
N ARG A 82 -11.71 9.47 -4.27
CA ARG A 82 -10.43 10.04 -3.86
C ARG A 82 -10.47 10.72 -2.50
N ASP A 83 -11.42 11.62 -2.30
CA ASP A 83 -11.51 12.37 -1.05
C ASP A 83 -11.77 11.46 0.14
N ARG A 84 -12.63 10.46 -0.03
CA ARG A 84 -12.93 9.49 1.01
C ARG A 84 -11.69 8.66 1.38
N ILE A 85 -10.99 8.14 0.37
CA ILE A 85 -9.80 7.31 0.58
C ILE A 85 -8.70 8.15 1.23
N LEU A 86 -8.47 9.37 0.75
CA LEU A 86 -7.45 10.25 1.30
C LEU A 86 -7.74 10.67 2.74
N SER A 87 -9.02 10.82 3.09
CA SER A 87 -9.40 11.17 4.47
C SER A 87 -9.25 10.00 5.44
N GLU A 88 -9.29 8.76 4.96
CA GLU A 88 -9.19 7.55 5.78
C GLU A 88 -7.79 6.94 5.80
N GLN A 89 -6.86 7.47 5.02
CA GLN A 89 -5.52 6.89 4.91
C GLN A 89 -4.69 7.05 6.17
N GLU A 90 -3.78 6.12 6.40
CA GLU A 90 -2.76 6.21 7.43
C GLU A 90 -1.40 6.16 6.76
N ALA A 91 -0.60 7.21 6.93
CA ALA A 91 0.69 7.35 6.25
C ALA A 91 1.72 6.35 6.77
N ILE A 92 2.51 5.80 5.82
CA ILE A 92 3.64 4.93 6.10
C ILE A 92 4.94 5.69 5.84
N LEU A 93 4.96 6.43 4.74
CA LEU A 93 6.09 7.27 4.32
C LEU A 93 5.62 8.69 4.07
#